data_4b58acf6a0d5bd818f4f852db8fa6b12
#
_entry.id   4b58acf6a0d5bd818f4f852db8fa6b12
#
_cell.length_a   1.000
_cell.length_b   1.000
_cell.length_c   1.000
_cell.angle_alpha   90.00
_cell.angle_beta   90.00
_cell.angle_gamma   90.00
#
_symmetry.space_group_name_H-M   'P 1'
#
loop_
_entity.id
_entity.type
_entity.pdbx_description
1 polymer ?
#
loop_
_entity_poly.entity_id
_entity_poly.type
_entity_poly.pdbx_seq_one_letter_code
_entity_poly.pdbx_strand_id
1 'polypeptide(L)'
;FILIFLVIVIGVSFLLFAWRAGSVASAASFSGLSRESLLMGNNLLLVAGMAIVLLGTLYPLFLDAVGGGRITVGGPYFESVFGSAMVPLAFLVPVGAVCAWKSQSIDRMGRLLGLPLALALVLGLLTPVLLGAWSTVMALAAFLAYWIVFGAAADWVRYARTARAQKRSVFGQTLPWWGMHIAHLGLALLIFGAAANGIYQVERGAAMQPGQTVQVRDVTLRYDGWSEYRGPNYTAAKGVLTIVNDQGKEFEQLFPEKRNYDAVQNMTMTEAAILHRLTEDIYVSLASPTPDGEGWVVRAYVKPFVTLIWIGTLFMALGGLLAMATRSTRAPQLREMGKRAAISAAGTAAACCVLAMLAAPASSYAAEPLMGSVTATEKSKAAAAFLDSAPSLGTVENSADAFANLKTAEAKPSEFDPAANPRVHNIASQLRCLVCANETIAESNAQLAVDLRREVAEQVKAGRTDDEVVAFMVERYGDYVLFKPPFKAKTWLLWLGPIAFVFLAFWGMVRIVRIRREDAKARRLAASAESLACAKAFLRGEVEYVDGGFAARQSSLKHGVQTRGASE
;
A
#
# COMPACT_ATOMS: atom_id res chain seq x y z
N PHE A 1 27.86 7.14 -1.21
CA PHE A 1 27.50 7.58 0.15
C PHE A 1 26.37 6.75 0.75
N ILE A 2 25.20 6.64 0.07
CA ILE A 2 24.02 5.91 0.59
C ILE A 2 24.33 4.44 0.90
N LEU A 3 25.01 3.73 0.01
CA LEU A 3 25.36 2.31 0.22
C LEU A 3 26.29 2.13 1.44
N ILE A 4 27.28 2.99 1.62
CA ILE A 4 28.19 2.95 2.79
C ILE A 4 27.41 3.20 4.08
N PHE A 5 26.53 4.20 4.09
CA PHE A 5 25.68 4.50 5.24
C PHE A 5 24.80 3.30 5.62
N LEU A 6 24.16 2.65 4.63
CA LEU A 6 23.33 1.46 4.84
C LEU A 6 24.15 0.28 5.40
N VAL A 7 25.34 0.02 4.87
CA VAL A 7 26.24 -1.05 5.38
C VAL A 7 26.57 -0.81 6.84
N ILE A 8 26.89 0.44 7.22
CA ILE A 8 27.18 0.81 8.62
C ILE A 8 25.94 0.59 9.50
N VAL A 9 24.79 1.15 9.13
CA VAL A 9 23.56 1.07 9.94
C VAL A 9 23.09 -0.38 10.11
N ILE A 10 23.02 -1.13 9.02
CA ILE A 10 22.60 -2.54 9.04
C ILE A 10 23.63 -3.39 9.80
N GLY A 11 24.92 -3.21 9.53
CA GLY A 11 25.99 -3.95 10.20
C GLY A 11 26.01 -3.73 11.71
N VAL A 12 25.95 -2.48 12.15
CA VAL A 12 25.89 -2.15 13.58
C VAL A 12 24.62 -2.70 14.22
N SER A 13 23.46 -2.63 13.54
CA SER A 13 22.21 -3.19 14.05
C SER A 13 22.28 -4.70 14.24
N PHE A 14 22.85 -5.44 13.27
CA PHE A 14 23.07 -6.88 13.41
C PHE A 14 24.08 -7.23 14.50
N LEU A 15 25.16 -6.49 14.65
CA LEU A 15 26.14 -6.69 15.72
C LEU A 15 25.52 -6.47 17.10
N LEU A 16 24.74 -5.40 17.28
CA LEU A 16 24.01 -5.13 18.53
C LEU A 16 22.98 -6.23 18.83
N PHE A 17 22.24 -6.68 17.80
CA PHE A 17 21.30 -7.79 17.97
C PHE A 17 22.02 -9.07 18.37
N ALA A 18 23.09 -9.46 17.68
CA ALA A 18 23.86 -10.66 17.99
C ALA A 18 24.42 -10.62 19.43
N TRP A 19 24.92 -9.45 19.86
CA TRP A 19 25.40 -9.25 21.21
C TRP A 19 24.32 -9.42 22.27
N ARG A 20 23.09 -8.91 22.00
CA ARG A 20 21.96 -8.94 22.93
C ARG A 20 21.02 -10.15 22.71
N ALA A 21 21.24 -10.99 21.69
CA ALA A 21 20.33 -12.09 21.32
C ALA A 21 20.02 -13.03 22.49
N GLY A 22 21.02 -13.36 23.33
CA GLY A 22 20.82 -14.23 24.49
C GLY A 22 19.85 -13.65 25.54
N SER A 23 19.84 -12.31 25.72
CA SER A 23 18.96 -11.65 26.69
C SER A 23 17.51 -11.49 26.20
N VAL A 24 17.29 -11.60 24.88
CA VAL A 24 15.95 -11.49 24.26
C VAL A 24 15.32 -12.88 24.02
N ALA A 25 16.10 -13.94 24.16
CA ALA A 25 15.62 -15.31 23.94
C ALA A 25 14.51 -15.69 24.94
N SER A 26 13.30 -15.91 24.44
CA SER A 26 12.17 -16.40 25.25
C SER A 26 12.15 -17.93 25.35
N ALA A 27 11.95 -18.44 26.57
CA ALA A 27 11.80 -19.88 26.84
C ALA A 27 10.36 -20.40 26.56
N ALA A 28 9.48 -19.59 25.97
CA ALA A 28 8.09 -19.97 25.73
C ALA A 28 7.98 -21.15 24.75
N SER A 29 7.24 -22.18 25.14
CA SER A 29 6.88 -23.32 24.30
C SER A 29 5.50 -23.11 23.69
N PHE A 30 5.35 -23.37 22.38
CA PHE A 30 4.07 -23.26 21.67
C PHE A 30 3.94 -24.36 20.60
N SER A 31 2.69 -24.65 20.20
CA SER A 31 2.40 -25.62 19.16
C SER A 31 2.57 -24.99 17.75
N GLY A 32 2.61 -25.87 16.73
CA GLY A 32 2.73 -25.40 15.34
C GLY A 32 1.54 -24.57 14.86
N LEU A 33 0.35 -24.83 15.35
CA LEU A 33 -0.84 -23.99 15.12
C LEU A 33 -1.14 -23.23 16.41
N SER A 34 -0.63 -22.02 16.49
CA SER A 34 -0.80 -21.11 17.61
C SER A 34 -0.68 -19.67 17.12
N ARG A 35 -1.17 -18.73 17.91
CA ARG A 35 -1.03 -17.30 17.58
C ARG A 35 0.42 -16.88 17.48
N GLU A 36 1.31 -17.45 18.29
CA GLU A 36 2.75 -17.20 18.27
C GLU A 36 3.38 -17.62 16.93
N SER A 37 3.06 -18.84 16.45
CA SER A 37 3.57 -19.33 15.17
C SER A 37 3.07 -18.49 13.99
N LEU A 38 1.79 -18.04 14.04
CA LEU A 38 1.22 -17.18 12.99
C LEU A 38 1.83 -15.78 13.01
N LEU A 39 2.08 -15.21 14.18
CA LEU A 39 2.79 -13.92 14.31
C LEU A 39 4.23 -14.03 13.82
N MET A 40 4.91 -15.15 14.10
CA MET A 40 6.25 -15.40 13.56
C MET A 40 6.22 -15.50 12.04
N GLY A 41 5.24 -16.21 11.45
CA GLY A 41 5.04 -16.30 10.02
C GLY A 41 4.73 -14.93 9.39
N ASN A 42 3.87 -14.14 10.03
CA ASN A 42 3.56 -12.76 9.63
C ASN A 42 4.83 -11.87 9.60
N ASN A 43 5.61 -11.87 10.68
CA ASN A 43 6.83 -11.09 10.74
C ASN A 43 7.85 -11.52 9.68
N LEU A 44 7.91 -12.82 9.42
CA LEU A 44 8.77 -13.39 8.40
C LEU A 44 8.39 -12.90 6.99
N LEU A 45 7.11 -12.93 6.64
CA LEU A 45 6.60 -12.42 5.37
C LEU A 45 6.80 -10.91 5.23
N LEU A 46 6.65 -10.15 6.33
CA LEU A 46 6.96 -8.71 6.33
C LEU A 46 8.44 -8.43 6.09
N VAL A 47 9.34 -9.21 6.73
CA VAL A 47 10.80 -9.09 6.50
C VAL A 47 11.14 -9.51 5.07
N ALA A 48 10.49 -10.54 4.53
CA ALA A 48 10.65 -10.92 3.13
C ALA A 48 10.21 -9.79 2.18
N GLY A 49 9.03 -9.19 2.42
CA GLY A 49 8.55 -8.04 1.65
C GLY A 49 9.52 -6.85 1.71
N MET A 50 10.03 -6.54 2.90
CA MET A 50 11.06 -5.50 3.07
C MET A 50 12.34 -5.83 2.28
N ALA A 51 12.82 -7.07 2.34
CA ALA A 51 14.02 -7.49 1.62
C ALA A 51 13.82 -7.43 0.10
N ILE A 52 12.64 -7.78 -0.41
CA ILE A 52 12.26 -7.67 -1.83
C ILE A 52 12.34 -6.21 -2.29
N VAL A 53 11.72 -5.29 -1.54
CA VAL A 53 11.74 -3.86 -1.86
C VAL A 53 13.16 -3.31 -1.79
N LEU A 54 13.91 -3.64 -0.74
CA LEU A 54 15.29 -3.21 -0.57
C LEU A 54 16.18 -3.71 -1.71
N LEU A 55 16.07 -4.97 -2.08
CA LEU A 55 16.82 -5.56 -3.19
C LEU A 55 16.45 -4.87 -4.51
N GLY A 56 15.15 -4.71 -4.81
CA GLY A 56 14.69 -4.06 -6.04
C GLY A 56 15.13 -2.60 -6.16
N THR A 57 15.20 -1.86 -5.06
CA THR A 57 15.59 -0.44 -5.06
C THR A 57 17.10 -0.23 -5.05
N LEU A 58 17.86 -1.04 -4.32
CA LEU A 58 19.31 -0.85 -4.16
C LEU A 58 20.14 -1.61 -5.20
N TYR A 59 19.62 -2.67 -5.78
CA TYR A 59 20.37 -3.49 -6.72
C TYR A 59 20.82 -2.73 -7.99
N PRO A 60 19.98 -1.87 -8.61
CA PRO A 60 20.43 -1.02 -9.69
C PRO A 60 21.60 -0.10 -9.30
N LEU A 61 21.52 0.50 -8.10
CA LEU A 61 22.60 1.38 -7.57
C LEU A 61 23.90 0.58 -7.32
N PHE A 62 23.77 -0.63 -6.81
CA PHE A 62 24.92 -1.50 -6.60
C PHE A 62 25.58 -1.88 -7.92
N LEU A 63 24.82 -2.31 -8.94
CA LEU A 63 25.36 -2.64 -10.26
C LEU A 63 26.06 -1.46 -10.92
N ASP A 64 25.48 -0.27 -10.85
CA ASP A 64 26.10 0.95 -11.40
C ASP A 64 27.42 1.27 -10.66
N ALA A 65 27.45 1.13 -9.33
CA ALA A 65 28.64 1.39 -8.51
C ALA A 65 29.81 0.42 -8.78
N VAL A 66 29.52 -0.83 -9.15
CA VAL A 66 30.57 -1.84 -9.48
C VAL A 66 30.88 -1.92 -10.98
N GLY A 67 30.34 -1.01 -11.79
CA GLY A 67 30.56 -1.01 -13.24
C GLY A 67 29.82 -2.14 -13.99
N GLY A 68 28.83 -2.78 -13.37
CA GLY A 68 28.04 -3.88 -13.95
C GLY A 68 27.04 -3.44 -15.02
N GLY A 69 26.95 -2.14 -15.29
CA GLY A 69 26.02 -1.51 -16.23
C GLY A 69 24.71 -1.09 -15.56
N ARG A 70 23.92 -0.30 -16.27
CA ARG A 70 22.65 0.23 -15.79
C ARG A 70 21.50 -0.72 -16.08
N ILE A 71 20.65 -0.93 -15.11
CA ILE A 71 19.36 -1.64 -15.24
C ILE A 71 18.26 -0.81 -14.60
N THR A 72 17.01 -1.05 -15.02
CA THR A 72 15.83 -0.46 -14.40
C THR A 72 15.02 -1.53 -13.70
N VAL A 73 14.52 -1.21 -12.51
CA VAL A 73 13.57 -2.03 -11.76
C VAL A 73 12.33 -1.18 -11.50
N GLY A 74 11.26 -1.46 -12.20
CA GLY A 74 10.03 -0.68 -12.18
C GLY A 74 8.84 -1.41 -11.55
N GLY A 75 7.64 -0.82 -11.68
CA GLY A 75 6.37 -1.33 -11.16
C GLY A 75 6.13 -2.82 -11.47
N PRO A 76 6.26 -3.28 -12.72
CA PRO A 76 5.97 -4.67 -13.09
C PRO A 76 6.82 -5.73 -12.35
N TYR A 77 8.04 -5.38 -11.95
CA TYR A 77 8.86 -6.24 -11.09
C TYR A 77 8.27 -6.34 -9.68
N PHE A 78 8.00 -5.19 -9.05
CA PHE A 78 7.45 -5.16 -7.70
C PHE A 78 6.07 -5.82 -7.63
N GLU A 79 5.20 -5.60 -8.59
CA GLU A 79 3.89 -6.27 -8.67
C GLU A 79 4.03 -7.79 -8.67
N SER A 80 4.96 -8.32 -9.44
CA SER A 80 5.18 -9.76 -9.57
C SER A 80 5.77 -10.38 -8.29
N VAL A 81 6.78 -9.74 -7.70
CA VAL A 81 7.59 -10.33 -6.62
C VAL A 81 7.04 -9.96 -5.24
N PHE A 82 6.70 -8.70 -4.99
CA PHE A 82 6.15 -8.25 -3.73
C PHE A 82 4.74 -8.82 -3.50
N GLY A 83 3.90 -8.86 -4.54
CA GLY A 83 2.58 -9.47 -4.48
C GLY A 83 2.60 -10.91 -4.00
N SER A 84 3.59 -11.70 -4.44
CA SER A 84 3.75 -13.11 -4.03
C SER A 84 3.97 -13.29 -2.52
N ALA A 85 4.61 -12.33 -1.85
CA ALA A 85 4.78 -12.34 -0.39
C ALA A 85 3.57 -11.76 0.35
N MET A 86 2.89 -10.77 -0.24
CA MET A 86 1.77 -10.08 0.41
C MET A 86 0.46 -10.86 0.36
N VAL A 87 0.22 -11.67 -0.67
CA VAL A 87 -0.97 -12.54 -0.76
C VAL A 87 -1.07 -13.52 0.42
N PRO A 88 -0.04 -14.34 0.74
CA PRO A 88 -0.10 -15.21 1.92
C PRO A 88 -0.15 -14.39 3.22
N LEU A 89 0.49 -13.23 3.31
CA LEU A 89 0.38 -12.35 4.46
C LEU A 89 -1.08 -11.92 4.70
N ALA A 90 -1.76 -11.39 3.69
CA ALA A 90 -3.16 -10.96 3.77
C ALA A 90 -4.09 -12.15 4.13
N PHE A 91 -3.80 -13.35 3.61
CA PHE A 91 -4.55 -14.55 3.96
C PHE A 91 -4.38 -14.93 5.43
N LEU A 92 -3.21 -14.74 6.02
CA LEU A 92 -2.94 -15.06 7.44
C LEU A 92 -3.57 -14.06 8.42
N VAL A 93 -3.94 -12.86 8.01
CA VAL A 93 -4.47 -11.80 8.89
C VAL A 93 -5.69 -12.26 9.71
N PRO A 94 -6.80 -12.74 9.13
CA PRO A 94 -7.95 -13.19 9.90
C PRO A 94 -7.64 -14.47 10.70
N VAL A 95 -6.82 -15.36 10.16
CA VAL A 95 -6.41 -16.60 10.84
C VAL A 95 -5.67 -16.27 12.13
N GLY A 96 -4.69 -15.34 12.06
CA GLY A 96 -3.93 -14.89 13.24
C GLY A 96 -4.78 -14.16 14.28
N ALA A 97 -5.76 -13.37 13.83
CA ALA A 97 -6.64 -12.62 14.73
C ALA A 97 -7.49 -13.54 15.64
N VAL A 98 -8.01 -14.64 15.08
CA VAL A 98 -8.91 -15.57 15.81
C VAL A 98 -8.17 -16.71 16.50
N CYS A 99 -6.89 -16.94 16.18
CA CYS A 99 -6.11 -18.04 16.73
C CYS A 99 -5.82 -17.85 18.22
N ALA A 100 -5.91 -18.94 18.99
CA ALA A 100 -5.58 -18.95 20.41
C ALA A 100 -4.06 -18.97 20.65
N TRP A 101 -3.65 -18.46 21.80
CA TRP A 101 -2.28 -18.56 22.30
C TRP A 101 -1.94 -20.02 22.64
N LYS A 102 -0.66 -20.38 22.48
CA LYS A 102 -0.05 -21.69 22.77
C LYS A 102 -0.50 -22.83 21.85
N SER A 103 -1.79 -23.06 21.66
CA SER A 103 -2.29 -24.12 20.78
C SER A 103 -3.71 -23.86 20.30
N GLN A 104 -4.00 -24.23 19.07
CA GLN A 104 -5.32 -24.15 18.44
C GLN A 104 -5.63 -25.47 17.73
N SER A 105 -6.89 -25.93 17.84
CA SER A 105 -7.40 -27.07 17.07
C SER A 105 -7.86 -26.60 15.69
N ILE A 106 -7.53 -27.37 14.64
CA ILE A 106 -7.93 -27.11 13.26
C ILE A 106 -9.45 -27.12 13.12
N ASP A 107 -10.14 -28.08 13.76
CA ASP A 107 -11.60 -28.20 13.70
C ASP A 107 -12.33 -26.98 14.26
N ARG A 108 -11.80 -26.41 15.35
CA ARG A 108 -12.38 -25.21 15.94
C ARG A 108 -12.18 -24.00 15.03
N MET A 109 -11.02 -23.91 14.39
CA MET A 109 -10.74 -22.85 13.43
C MET A 109 -11.60 -22.99 12.18
N GLY A 110 -11.76 -24.20 11.64
CA GLY A 110 -12.61 -24.48 10.49
C GLY A 110 -14.07 -24.11 10.74
N ARG A 111 -14.62 -24.44 11.93
CA ARG A 111 -16.00 -24.05 12.32
C ARG A 111 -16.18 -22.53 12.44
N LEU A 112 -15.15 -21.79 12.84
CA LEU A 112 -15.23 -20.34 13.00
C LEU A 112 -15.05 -19.61 11.67
N LEU A 113 -14.10 -20.05 10.84
CA LEU A 113 -13.68 -19.36 9.62
C LEU A 113 -14.26 -19.97 8.35
N GLY A 114 -14.89 -21.15 8.40
CA GLY A 114 -15.41 -21.83 7.21
C GLY A 114 -16.48 -21.02 6.46
N LEU A 115 -17.48 -20.48 7.18
CA LEU A 115 -18.48 -19.61 6.58
C LEU A 115 -17.89 -18.29 6.05
N PRO A 116 -17.07 -17.54 6.82
CA PRO A 116 -16.32 -16.40 6.31
C PRO A 116 -15.53 -16.68 5.02
N LEU A 117 -14.85 -17.83 4.97
CA LEU A 117 -14.06 -18.22 3.81
C LEU A 117 -14.93 -18.47 2.57
N ALA A 118 -16.04 -19.22 2.76
CA ALA A 118 -16.97 -19.50 1.68
C ALA A 118 -17.62 -18.21 1.11
N LEU A 119 -18.07 -17.31 2.01
CA LEU A 119 -18.64 -16.03 1.59
C LEU A 119 -17.61 -15.15 0.88
N ALA A 120 -16.37 -15.07 1.40
CA ALA A 120 -15.30 -14.32 0.78
C ALA A 120 -14.97 -14.86 -0.61
N LEU A 121 -14.93 -16.18 -0.78
CA LEU A 121 -14.66 -16.82 -2.07
C LEU A 121 -15.77 -16.52 -3.10
N VAL A 122 -17.02 -16.67 -2.71
CA VAL A 122 -18.17 -16.41 -3.61
C VAL A 122 -18.18 -14.93 -4.02
N LEU A 123 -18.08 -14.00 -3.06
CA LEU A 123 -18.10 -12.57 -3.37
C LEU A 123 -16.84 -12.13 -4.11
N GLY A 124 -15.68 -12.72 -3.80
CA GLY A 124 -14.44 -12.46 -4.52
C GLY A 124 -14.53 -12.81 -6.00
N LEU A 125 -15.12 -13.97 -6.33
CA LEU A 125 -15.36 -14.39 -7.71
C LEU A 125 -16.46 -13.57 -8.40
N LEU A 126 -17.46 -13.12 -7.66
CA LEU A 126 -18.56 -12.32 -8.21
C LEU A 126 -18.14 -10.88 -8.51
N THR A 127 -17.25 -10.30 -7.73
CA THR A 127 -16.85 -8.88 -7.82
C THR A 127 -16.38 -8.46 -9.22
N PRO A 128 -15.43 -9.14 -9.91
CA PRO A 128 -15.00 -8.71 -11.24
C PRO A 128 -16.14 -8.79 -12.28
N VAL A 129 -17.08 -9.73 -12.12
CA VAL A 129 -18.26 -9.82 -12.99
C VAL A 129 -19.18 -8.62 -12.80
N LEU A 130 -19.40 -8.20 -11.54
CA LEU A 130 -20.22 -7.01 -11.21
C LEU A 130 -19.56 -5.70 -11.66
N LEU A 131 -18.22 -5.65 -11.72
CA LEU A 131 -17.47 -4.49 -12.22
C LEU A 131 -17.35 -4.43 -13.75
N GLY A 132 -17.95 -5.39 -14.47
CA GLY A 132 -18.12 -5.37 -15.92
C GLY A 132 -16.99 -6.03 -16.72
N ALA A 133 -15.87 -6.44 -16.11
CA ALA A 133 -14.80 -7.16 -16.80
C ALA A 133 -14.09 -8.16 -15.87
N TRP A 134 -13.94 -9.40 -16.33
CA TRP A 134 -13.27 -10.43 -15.56
C TRP A 134 -11.77 -10.16 -15.42
N SER A 135 -11.30 -10.26 -14.19
CA SER A 135 -9.88 -10.24 -13.85
C SER A 135 -9.60 -11.19 -12.69
N THR A 136 -8.67 -12.12 -12.87
CA THR A 136 -8.24 -13.06 -11.83
C THR A 136 -7.56 -12.33 -10.68
N VAL A 137 -6.80 -11.28 -10.97
CA VAL A 137 -6.13 -10.45 -9.94
C VAL A 137 -7.17 -9.73 -9.09
N MET A 138 -8.23 -9.17 -9.72
CA MET A 138 -9.32 -8.55 -8.98
C MET A 138 -10.10 -9.57 -8.14
N ALA A 139 -10.38 -10.75 -8.67
CA ALA A 139 -11.05 -11.83 -7.93
C ALA A 139 -10.26 -12.22 -6.67
N LEU A 140 -8.94 -12.37 -6.81
CA LEU A 140 -8.05 -12.67 -5.68
C LEU A 140 -8.00 -11.52 -4.67
N ALA A 141 -7.86 -10.29 -5.12
CA ALA A 141 -7.81 -9.11 -4.24
C ALA A 141 -9.13 -8.90 -3.49
N ALA A 142 -10.27 -9.03 -4.18
CA ALA A 142 -11.60 -8.96 -3.57
C ALA A 142 -11.81 -10.11 -2.58
N PHE A 143 -11.42 -11.34 -2.93
CA PHE A 143 -11.42 -12.47 -2.00
C PHE A 143 -10.64 -12.16 -0.72
N LEU A 144 -9.42 -11.67 -0.82
CA LEU A 144 -8.60 -11.31 0.35
C LEU A 144 -9.21 -10.19 1.17
N ALA A 145 -9.76 -9.15 0.52
CA ALA A 145 -10.43 -8.05 1.20
C ALA A 145 -11.66 -8.54 1.99
N TYR A 146 -12.56 -9.31 1.35
CA TYR A 146 -13.72 -9.90 2.02
C TYR A 146 -13.35 -10.91 3.09
N TRP A 147 -12.28 -11.71 2.85
CA TRP A 147 -11.75 -12.64 3.84
C TRP A 147 -11.33 -11.93 5.13
N ILE A 148 -10.64 -10.78 5.02
CA ILE A 148 -10.23 -9.97 6.17
C ILE A 148 -11.48 -9.40 6.88
N VAL A 149 -12.43 -8.83 6.14
CA VAL A 149 -13.65 -8.24 6.71
C VAL A 149 -14.51 -9.29 7.41
N PHE A 150 -14.79 -10.42 6.76
CA PHE A 150 -15.64 -11.49 7.35
C PHE A 150 -14.94 -12.22 8.50
N GLY A 151 -13.61 -12.35 8.44
CA GLY A 151 -12.84 -12.89 9.57
C GLY A 151 -12.90 -11.98 10.80
N ALA A 152 -12.78 -10.67 10.61
CA ALA A 152 -12.96 -9.68 11.67
C ALA A 152 -14.40 -9.70 12.22
N ALA A 153 -15.40 -9.78 11.34
CA ALA A 153 -16.81 -9.89 11.74
C ALA A 153 -17.09 -11.20 12.53
N ALA A 154 -16.51 -12.32 12.12
CA ALA A 154 -16.65 -13.60 12.84
C ALA A 154 -16.05 -13.54 14.26
N ASP A 155 -14.91 -12.87 14.42
CA ASP A 155 -14.31 -12.66 15.75
C ASP A 155 -15.21 -11.77 16.63
N TRP A 156 -15.74 -10.68 16.08
CA TRP A 156 -16.69 -9.82 16.79
C TRP A 156 -18.00 -10.55 17.15
N VAL A 157 -18.60 -11.32 16.22
CA VAL A 157 -19.82 -12.10 16.46
C VAL A 157 -19.58 -13.14 17.56
N ARG A 158 -18.44 -13.82 17.56
CA ARG A 158 -18.04 -14.75 18.63
C ARG A 158 -18.01 -14.05 19.99
N TYR A 159 -17.36 -12.90 20.06
CA TYR A 159 -17.31 -12.08 21.26
C TYR A 159 -18.71 -11.63 21.69
N ALA A 160 -19.50 -11.07 20.76
CA ALA A 160 -20.85 -10.57 21.05
C ALA A 160 -21.79 -11.66 21.62
N ARG A 161 -21.71 -12.88 21.07
CA ARG A 161 -22.46 -14.03 21.62
C ARG A 161 -22.06 -14.34 23.06
N THR A 162 -20.77 -14.37 23.37
CA THR A 162 -20.26 -14.61 24.71
C THR A 162 -20.61 -13.47 25.68
N ALA A 163 -20.48 -12.22 25.24
CA ALA A 163 -20.82 -11.04 26.02
C ALA A 163 -22.33 -11.03 26.40
N ARG A 164 -23.21 -11.33 25.42
CA ARG A 164 -24.67 -11.46 25.68
C ARG A 164 -24.98 -12.56 26.69
N ALA A 165 -24.38 -13.72 26.57
CA ALA A 165 -24.54 -14.81 27.50
C ALA A 165 -24.11 -14.44 28.95
N GLN A 166 -23.11 -13.56 29.07
CA GLN A 166 -22.59 -13.04 30.33
C GLN A 166 -23.23 -11.71 30.76
N LYS A 167 -24.28 -11.24 30.07
CA LYS A 167 -24.93 -9.94 30.29
C LYS A 167 -23.97 -8.74 30.27
N ARG A 168 -22.93 -8.82 29.44
CA ARG A 168 -21.94 -7.76 29.23
C ARG A 168 -22.22 -7.00 27.92
N SER A 169 -21.69 -5.78 27.81
CA SER A 169 -21.80 -5.00 26.57
C SER A 169 -21.11 -5.70 25.39
N VAL A 170 -21.79 -5.77 24.25
CA VAL A 170 -21.26 -6.31 23.00
C VAL A 170 -20.13 -5.44 22.40
N PHE A 171 -19.98 -4.19 22.85
CA PHE A 171 -18.90 -3.27 22.51
C PHE A 171 -17.84 -3.14 23.62
N GLY A 172 -17.92 -3.95 24.68
CA GLY A 172 -17.06 -3.88 25.86
C GLY A 172 -15.64 -4.44 25.67
N GLN A 173 -15.15 -4.50 24.44
CA GLN A 173 -13.76 -4.90 24.16
C GLN A 173 -12.77 -3.77 24.43
N THR A 174 -11.50 -4.15 24.59
CA THR A 174 -10.41 -3.19 24.82
C THR A 174 -10.09 -2.37 23.57
N LEU A 175 -9.57 -1.14 23.75
CA LEU A 175 -9.15 -0.30 22.63
C LEU A 175 -8.15 -0.99 21.68
N PRO A 176 -7.14 -1.76 22.13
CA PRO A 176 -6.26 -2.49 21.23
C PRO A 176 -6.99 -3.53 20.36
N TRP A 177 -8.05 -4.14 20.88
CA TRP A 177 -8.84 -5.06 20.09
C TRP A 177 -9.61 -4.34 18.97
N TRP A 178 -10.24 -3.21 19.28
CA TRP A 178 -10.89 -2.36 18.27
C TRP A 178 -9.87 -1.78 17.29
N GLY A 179 -8.71 -1.34 17.79
CA GLY A 179 -7.62 -0.83 16.94
C GLY A 179 -7.16 -1.86 15.91
N MET A 180 -6.99 -3.12 16.32
CA MET A 180 -6.65 -4.22 15.41
C MET A 180 -7.72 -4.41 14.32
N HIS A 181 -9.00 -4.40 14.66
CA HIS A 181 -10.08 -4.62 13.68
C HIS A 181 -10.23 -3.44 12.72
N ILE A 182 -10.06 -2.21 13.21
CA ILE A 182 -10.05 -1.00 12.38
C ILE A 182 -8.87 -1.02 11.41
N ALA A 183 -7.67 -1.40 11.87
CA ALA A 183 -6.51 -1.53 11.01
C ALA A 183 -6.69 -2.61 9.93
N HIS A 184 -7.28 -3.75 10.28
CA HIS A 184 -7.56 -4.83 9.32
C HIS A 184 -8.63 -4.41 8.30
N LEU A 185 -9.67 -3.67 8.71
CA LEU A 185 -10.63 -3.09 7.79
C LEU A 185 -9.96 -2.12 6.83
N GLY A 186 -9.05 -1.28 7.34
CA GLY A 186 -8.25 -0.38 6.51
C GLY A 186 -7.41 -1.13 5.46
N LEU A 187 -6.77 -2.24 5.86
CA LEU A 187 -6.01 -3.09 4.94
C LEU A 187 -6.92 -3.70 3.85
N ALA A 188 -8.11 -4.15 4.21
CA ALA A 188 -9.07 -4.69 3.24
C ALA A 188 -9.49 -3.64 2.20
N LEU A 189 -9.79 -2.41 2.65
CA LEU A 189 -10.12 -1.28 1.76
C LEU A 189 -8.95 -0.92 0.83
N LEU A 190 -7.72 -0.89 1.36
CA LEU A 190 -6.52 -0.63 0.59
C LEU A 190 -6.30 -1.68 -0.50
N ILE A 191 -6.39 -2.99 -0.17
CA ILE A 191 -6.22 -4.09 -1.14
C ILE A 191 -7.26 -4.00 -2.24
N PHE A 192 -8.54 -3.80 -1.87
CA PHE A 192 -9.64 -3.69 -2.84
C PHE A 192 -9.47 -2.47 -3.73
N GLY A 193 -9.24 -1.28 -3.16
CA GLY A 193 -9.10 -0.02 -3.89
C GLY A 193 -7.90 -0.04 -4.83
N ALA A 194 -6.74 -0.53 -4.38
CA ALA A 194 -5.54 -0.61 -5.19
C ALA A 194 -5.73 -1.55 -6.40
N ALA A 195 -6.31 -2.75 -6.19
CA ALA A 195 -6.56 -3.69 -7.27
C ALA A 195 -7.62 -3.17 -8.26
N ALA A 196 -8.71 -2.60 -7.74
CA ALA A 196 -9.78 -2.05 -8.58
C ALA A 196 -9.28 -0.87 -9.43
N ASN A 197 -8.50 0.04 -8.84
CA ASN A 197 -7.88 1.14 -9.57
C ASN A 197 -6.91 0.64 -10.64
N GLY A 198 -5.99 -0.27 -10.31
CA GLY A 198 -4.99 -0.75 -11.25
C GLY A 198 -5.58 -1.51 -12.45
N ILE A 199 -6.76 -2.13 -12.30
CA ILE A 199 -7.36 -2.98 -13.33
C ILE A 199 -8.43 -2.25 -14.14
N TYR A 200 -9.25 -1.42 -13.50
CA TYR A 200 -10.43 -0.81 -14.12
C TYR A 200 -10.29 0.69 -14.39
N GLN A 201 -9.10 1.26 -14.20
CA GLN A 201 -8.86 2.62 -14.69
C GLN A 201 -8.99 2.68 -16.21
N VAL A 202 -9.57 3.77 -16.68
CA VAL A 202 -9.71 4.05 -18.12
C VAL A 202 -8.98 5.32 -18.45
N GLU A 203 -8.16 5.28 -19.49
CA GLU A 203 -7.45 6.42 -20.05
C GLU A 203 -7.96 6.73 -21.45
N ARG A 204 -8.08 8.00 -21.78
CA ARG A 204 -8.29 8.54 -23.12
C ARG A 204 -7.32 9.67 -23.39
N GLY A 205 -6.72 9.65 -24.58
CA GLY A 205 -5.90 10.72 -25.08
C GLY A 205 -6.51 11.30 -26.35
N ALA A 206 -6.83 12.58 -26.36
CA ALA A 206 -7.42 13.23 -27.52
C ALA A 206 -6.71 14.56 -27.83
N ALA A 207 -6.50 14.82 -29.13
CA ALA A 207 -6.09 16.15 -29.59
C ALA A 207 -7.35 17.02 -29.69
N MET A 208 -7.49 17.97 -28.78
CA MET A 208 -8.72 18.75 -28.61
C MET A 208 -8.53 20.19 -29.02
N GLN A 209 -9.46 20.67 -29.84
CA GLN A 209 -9.65 22.09 -30.16
C GLN A 209 -10.72 22.67 -29.22
N PRO A 210 -10.72 23.99 -28.97
CA PRO A 210 -11.79 24.64 -28.18
C PRO A 210 -13.18 24.27 -28.68
N GLY A 211 -14.07 23.88 -27.75
CA GLY A 211 -15.43 23.40 -28.03
C GLY A 211 -15.56 21.90 -28.31
N GLN A 212 -14.48 21.14 -28.52
CA GLN A 212 -14.53 19.70 -28.73
C GLN A 212 -14.71 18.94 -27.42
N THR A 213 -15.26 17.73 -27.51
CA THR A 213 -15.50 16.83 -26.37
C THR A 213 -14.73 15.54 -26.50
N VAL A 214 -14.41 14.95 -25.36
CA VAL A 214 -13.89 13.58 -25.25
C VAL A 214 -14.69 12.83 -24.18
N GLN A 215 -15.11 11.63 -24.50
CA GLN A 215 -15.79 10.75 -23.58
C GLN A 215 -14.80 9.76 -22.95
N VAL A 216 -14.78 9.72 -21.59
CA VAL A 216 -13.99 8.77 -20.82
C VAL A 216 -14.94 8.04 -19.89
N ARG A 217 -15.26 6.78 -20.22
CA ARG A 217 -16.27 5.99 -19.54
C ARG A 217 -17.64 6.72 -19.53
N ASP A 218 -18.15 7.10 -18.36
CA ASP A 218 -19.44 7.76 -18.19
C ASP A 218 -19.30 9.30 -18.04
N VAL A 219 -18.10 9.84 -18.29
CA VAL A 219 -17.77 11.26 -18.13
C VAL A 219 -17.45 11.86 -19.48
N THR A 220 -18.16 12.91 -19.86
CA THR A 220 -17.85 13.71 -21.05
C THR A 220 -17.18 15.01 -20.63
N LEU A 221 -16.00 15.27 -21.18
CA LEU A 221 -15.19 16.46 -20.95
C LEU A 221 -15.22 17.33 -22.21
N ARG A 222 -15.59 18.60 -22.09
CA ARG A 222 -15.49 19.60 -23.14
C ARG A 222 -14.24 20.47 -22.87
N TYR A 223 -13.44 20.67 -23.89
CA TYR A 223 -12.29 21.55 -23.81
C TYR A 223 -12.71 22.97 -24.21
N ASP A 224 -12.62 23.91 -23.28
CA ASP A 224 -13.09 25.29 -23.48
C ASP A 224 -11.94 26.22 -23.98
N GLY A 225 -10.69 25.77 -23.87
CA GLY A 225 -9.52 26.51 -24.32
C GLY A 225 -8.37 26.52 -23.33
N TRP A 226 -7.38 27.36 -23.57
CA TRP A 226 -6.23 27.51 -22.70
C TRP A 226 -5.74 28.95 -22.65
N SER A 227 -4.98 29.27 -21.59
CA SER A 227 -4.32 30.58 -21.46
C SER A 227 -2.93 30.40 -20.87
N GLU A 228 -2.03 31.29 -21.23
CA GLU A 228 -0.70 31.37 -20.63
C GLU A 228 -0.70 32.40 -19.49
N TYR A 229 -0.06 32.03 -18.37
CA TYR A 229 0.17 32.97 -17.28
C TYR A 229 1.53 32.77 -16.64
N ARG A 230 2.05 33.81 -16.01
CA ARG A 230 3.31 33.78 -15.30
C ARG A 230 3.08 33.60 -13.79
N GLY A 231 3.62 32.53 -13.25
CA GLY A 231 3.69 32.29 -11.81
C GLY A 231 4.94 32.89 -11.17
N PRO A 232 5.19 32.66 -9.89
CA PRO A 232 6.33 33.25 -9.16
C PRO A 232 7.70 32.88 -9.74
N ASN A 233 7.87 31.65 -10.23
CA ASN A 233 9.13 31.08 -10.74
C ASN A 233 8.91 30.13 -11.94
N TYR A 234 7.77 30.26 -12.62
CA TYR A 234 7.44 29.46 -13.80
C TYR A 234 6.49 30.21 -14.73
N THR A 235 6.46 29.79 -16.00
CA THR A 235 5.41 30.13 -16.95
C THR A 235 4.51 28.90 -17.13
N ALA A 236 3.19 29.08 -17.12
CA ALA A 236 2.26 27.96 -17.22
C ALA A 236 1.24 28.18 -18.35
N ALA A 237 1.01 27.11 -19.12
CA ALA A 237 -0.18 26.97 -19.94
C ALA A 237 -1.27 26.31 -19.09
N LYS A 238 -2.38 27.02 -18.87
CA LYS A 238 -3.53 26.58 -18.09
C LYS A 238 -4.69 26.26 -19.02
N GLY A 239 -5.13 25.00 -19.03
CA GLY A 239 -6.32 24.58 -19.76
C GLY A 239 -7.60 24.74 -18.94
N VAL A 240 -8.72 24.84 -19.63
CA VAL A 240 -10.05 24.82 -19.04
C VAL A 240 -10.83 23.69 -19.68
N LEU A 241 -11.27 22.74 -18.84
CA LEU A 241 -12.12 21.62 -19.26
C LEU A 241 -13.37 21.60 -18.39
N THR A 242 -14.53 21.49 -19.02
CA THR A 242 -15.82 21.43 -18.34
C THR A 242 -16.42 20.03 -18.45
N ILE A 243 -16.85 19.47 -17.32
CA ILE A 243 -17.61 18.22 -17.30
C ILE A 243 -19.03 18.52 -17.73
N VAL A 244 -19.50 17.85 -18.78
CA VAL A 244 -20.83 18.00 -19.34
C VAL A 244 -21.57 16.67 -19.35
N ASN A 245 -22.91 16.72 -19.26
CA ASN A 245 -23.75 15.53 -19.52
C ASN A 245 -24.17 15.46 -21.00
N ASP A 246 -24.87 14.40 -21.37
CA ASP A 246 -25.39 14.19 -22.73
C ASP A 246 -26.36 15.28 -23.20
N GLN A 247 -26.91 16.09 -22.29
CA GLN A 247 -27.79 17.23 -22.55
C GLN A 247 -27.03 18.56 -22.64
N GLY A 248 -25.69 18.54 -22.55
CA GLY A 248 -24.85 19.74 -22.55
C GLY A 248 -24.86 20.55 -21.25
N LYS A 249 -25.47 20.02 -20.15
CA LYS A 249 -25.45 20.70 -18.88
C LYS A 249 -24.07 20.60 -18.24
N GLU A 250 -23.53 21.73 -17.85
CA GLU A 250 -22.24 21.87 -17.19
C GLU A 250 -22.34 21.54 -15.69
N PHE A 251 -21.35 20.81 -15.17
CA PHE A 251 -21.26 20.42 -13.76
C PHE A 251 -20.10 21.08 -13.05
N GLU A 252 -18.87 20.87 -13.55
CA GLU A 252 -17.67 21.32 -12.87
C GLU A 252 -16.55 21.59 -13.88
N GLN A 253 -15.70 22.57 -13.58
CA GLN A 253 -14.55 22.94 -14.39
C GLN A 253 -13.26 22.41 -13.79
N LEU A 254 -12.38 21.91 -14.64
CA LEU A 254 -11.08 21.39 -14.32
C LEU A 254 -10.01 22.25 -14.99
N PHE A 255 -8.92 22.54 -14.26
CA PHE A 255 -7.88 23.45 -14.67
C PHE A 255 -6.50 22.76 -14.65
N PRO A 256 -6.20 21.87 -15.59
CA PRO A 256 -4.87 21.30 -15.71
C PRO A 256 -3.86 22.33 -16.21
N GLU A 257 -2.61 22.24 -15.73
CA GLU A 257 -1.55 23.17 -16.10
C GLU A 257 -0.31 22.44 -16.61
N LYS A 258 0.39 23.10 -17.53
CA LYS A 258 1.73 22.70 -17.97
C LYS A 258 2.70 23.81 -17.59
N ARG A 259 3.55 23.55 -16.59
CA ARG A 259 4.48 24.53 -16.01
C ARG A 259 5.88 24.36 -16.54
N ASN A 260 6.50 25.47 -16.91
CA ASN A 260 7.92 25.58 -17.29
C ASN A 260 8.64 26.39 -16.21
N TYR A 261 9.56 25.76 -15.47
CA TYR A 261 10.27 26.40 -14.37
C TYR A 261 11.50 27.17 -14.84
N ASP A 262 11.65 28.43 -14.37
CA ASP A 262 12.74 29.34 -14.78
C ASP A 262 14.13 28.86 -14.32
N ALA A 263 14.21 28.15 -13.19
CA ALA A 263 15.47 27.75 -12.55
C ALA A 263 16.21 26.61 -13.26
N VAL A 264 15.51 25.80 -14.05
CA VAL A 264 16.08 24.64 -14.76
C VAL A 264 15.64 24.70 -16.21
N GLN A 265 16.56 24.98 -17.12
CA GLN A 265 16.26 24.99 -18.56
C GLN A 265 15.61 23.65 -18.97
N ASN A 266 14.45 23.76 -19.63
CA ASN A 266 13.65 22.63 -20.13
C ASN A 266 13.03 21.70 -19.08
N MET A 267 12.88 22.13 -17.83
CA MET A 267 12.10 21.36 -16.86
C MET A 267 10.62 21.72 -16.96
N THR A 268 9.89 20.95 -17.76
CA THR A 268 8.44 21.07 -17.88
C THR A 268 7.76 20.11 -16.93
N MET A 269 6.88 20.61 -16.07
CA MET A 269 6.03 19.82 -15.18
C MET A 269 4.58 19.86 -15.61
N THR A 270 3.90 18.73 -15.47
CA THR A 270 2.45 18.63 -15.70
C THR A 270 1.73 18.64 -14.36
N GLU A 271 0.90 19.66 -14.15
CA GLU A 271 -0.01 19.75 -13.01
C GLU A 271 -1.39 19.30 -13.46
N ALA A 272 -1.82 18.16 -12.99
CA ALA A 272 -3.11 17.62 -13.34
C ALA A 272 -4.23 18.25 -12.52
N ALA A 273 -5.38 18.44 -13.13
CA ALA A 273 -6.62 18.72 -12.41
C ALA A 273 -7.28 17.42 -11.99
N ILE A 274 -7.65 17.31 -10.71
CA ILE A 274 -8.24 16.10 -10.14
C ILE A 274 -9.56 16.45 -9.47
N LEU A 275 -10.64 15.79 -9.91
CA LEU A 275 -11.92 15.83 -9.24
C LEU A 275 -12.12 14.54 -8.43
N HIS A 276 -12.12 14.69 -7.13
CA HIS A 276 -12.33 13.58 -6.20
C HIS A 276 -13.82 13.26 -6.04
N ARG A 277 -14.21 12.03 -6.32
CA ARG A 277 -15.53 11.46 -6.01
C ARG A 277 -15.36 10.24 -5.11
N LEU A 278 -16.42 9.84 -4.42
CA LEU A 278 -16.34 8.69 -3.50
C LEU A 278 -15.99 7.38 -4.22
N THR A 279 -16.52 7.18 -5.41
CA THR A 279 -16.39 5.94 -6.20
C THR A 279 -15.28 5.99 -7.23
N GLU A 280 -14.87 7.17 -7.66
CA GLU A 280 -13.86 7.36 -8.72
C GLU A 280 -13.25 8.76 -8.65
N ASP A 281 -12.02 8.89 -9.13
CA ASP A 281 -11.37 10.17 -9.37
C ASP A 281 -11.29 10.44 -10.87
N ILE A 282 -11.64 11.66 -11.27
CA ILE A 282 -11.46 12.13 -12.64
C ILE A 282 -10.18 12.95 -12.66
N TYR A 283 -9.20 12.50 -13.44
CA TYR A 283 -7.89 13.09 -13.54
C TYR A 283 -7.67 13.58 -14.98
N VAL A 284 -7.32 14.85 -15.16
CA VAL A 284 -7.10 15.44 -16.48
C VAL A 284 -5.76 16.16 -16.52
N SER A 285 -5.00 15.98 -17.60
CA SER A 285 -3.71 16.61 -17.78
C SER A 285 -3.51 17.10 -19.23
N LEU A 286 -2.70 18.15 -19.40
CA LEU A 286 -2.23 18.64 -20.68
C LEU A 286 -0.92 17.94 -21.06
N ALA A 287 -0.88 17.28 -22.21
CA ALA A 287 0.30 16.57 -22.70
C ALA A 287 1.21 17.49 -23.55
N SER A 288 0.79 17.81 -24.76
CA SER A 288 1.53 18.67 -25.71
C SER A 288 0.56 19.56 -26.48
N PRO A 289 1.00 20.74 -26.91
CA PRO A 289 0.19 21.56 -27.81
C PRO A 289 -0.02 20.83 -29.16
N THR A 290 -1.14 21.11 -29.81
CA THR A 290 -1.39 20.65 -31.18
C THR A 290 -0.49 21.41 -32.18
N PRO A 291 -0.18 20.85 -33.37
CA PRO A 291 0.73 21.47 -34.34
C PRO A 291 0.28 22.86 -34.83
N ASP A 292 -1.03 23.13 -34.78
CA ASP A 292 -1.63 24.44 -35.14
C ASP A 292 -1.54 25.47 -34.00
N GLY A 293 -1.19 25.04 -32.77
CA GLY A 293 -1.05 25.90 -31.60
C GLY A 293 -2.37 26.34 -30.96
N GLU A 294 -3.54 25.99 -31.54
CA GLU A 294 -4.85 26.38 -31.02
C GLU A 294 -5.39 25.41 -29.97
N GLY A 295 -4.97 24.14 -30.04
CA GLY A 295 -5.42 23.06 -29.18
C GLY A 295 -4.34 22.41 -28.34
N TRP A 296 -4.74 21.43 -27.56
CA TRP A 296 -3.86 20.59 -26.74
C TRP A 296 -4.21 19.12 -26.85
N VAL A 297 -3.21 18.27 -26.78
CA VAL A 297 -3.42 16.85 -26.50
C VAL A 297 -3.75 16.73 -25.02
N VAL A 298 -4.99 16.36 -24.72
CA VAL A 298 -5.52 16.16 -23.38
C VAL A 298 -5.47 14.68 -23.05
N ARG A 299 -4.99 14.33 -21.87
CA ARG A 299 -5.09 12.97 -21.31
C ARG A 299 -6.05 13.00 -20.12
N ALA A 300 -7.10 12.22 -20.22
CA ALA A 300 -8.12 12.12 -19.19
C ALA A 300 -8.21 10.67 -18.68
N TYR A 301 -8.30 10.54 -17.37
CA TYR A 301 -8.39 9.26 -16.68
C TYR A 301 -9.62 9.24 -15.78
N VAL A 302 -10.30 8.10 -15.75
CA VAL A 302 -11.26 7.76 -14.69
C VAL A 302 -10.63 6.65 -13.86
N LYS A 303 -10.35 6.95 -12.61
CA LYS A 303 -9.64 6.08 -11.67
C LYS A 303 -10.60 5.59 -10.58
N PRO A 304 -11.16 4.38 -10.68
CA PRO A 304 -12.16 3.90 -9.74
C PRO A 304 -11.53 3.57 -8.38
N PHE A 305 -12.27 3.87 -7.32
CA PHE A 305 -12.00 3.47 -5.93
C PHE A 305 -10.66 3.96 -5.32
N VAL A 306 -10.01 4.97 -5.90
CA VAL A 306 -8.79 5.59 -5.33
C VAL A 306 -9.04 6.09 -3.91
N THR A 307 -10.21 6.65 -3.64
CA THR A 307 -10.62 7.13 -2.32
C THR A 307 -10.55 6.02 -1.25
N LEU A 308 -10.81 4.75 -1.62
CA LEU A 308 -10.69 3.62 -0.67
C LEU A 308 -9.24 3.37 -0.24
N ILE A 309 -8.25 3.67 -1.09
CA ILE A 309 -6.82 3.54 -0.76
C ILE A 309 -6.49 4.52 0.37
N TRP A 310 -6.95 5.78 0.25
CA TRP A 310 -6.72 6.82 1.25
C TRP A 310 -7.46 6.54 2.56
N ILE A 311 -8.76 6.21 2.48
CA ILE A 311 -9.56 5.83 3.66
C ILE A 311 -8.96 4.60 4.34
N GLY A 312 -8.55 3.60 3.57
CA GLY A 312 -7.90 2.39 4.09
C GLY A 312 -6.63 2.71 4.87
N THR A 313 -5.78 3.56 4.32
CA THR A 313 -4.54 4.02 4.98
C THR A 313 -4.82 4.78 6.28
N LEU A 314 -5.82 5.67 6.28
CA LEU A 314 -6.24 6.39 7.48
C LEU A 314 -6.78 5.45 8.57
N PHE A 315 -7.56 4.43 8.18
CA PHE A 315 -8.05 3.41 9.12
C PHE A 315 -6.91 2.57 9.70
N MET A 316 -5.91 2.21 8.89
CA MET A 316 -4.72 1.52 9.38
C MET A 316 -3.96 2.37 10.40
N ALA A 317 -3.75 3.64 10.13
CA ALA A 317 -3.10 4.58 11.04
C ALA A 317 -3.90 4.76 12.34
N LEU A 318 -5.20 5.00 12.25
CA LEU A 318 -6.10 5.13 13.41
C LEU A 318 -6.11 3.85 14.25
N GLY A 319 -6.21 2.70 13.60
CA GLY A 319 -6.16 1.40 14.28
C GLY A 319 -4.86 1.17 15.04
N GLY A 320 -3.72 1.56 14.44
CA GLY A 320 -2.41 1.53 15.09
C GLY A 320 -2.34 2.43 16.33
N LEU A 321 -2.84 3.66 16.23
CA LEU A 321 -2.90 4.62 17.35
C LEU A 321 -3.77 4.09 18.50
N LEU A 322 -4.94 3.55 18.20
CA LEU A 322 -5.83 2.94 19.20
C LEU A 322 -5.17 1.73 19.90
N ALA A 323 -4.40 0.93 19.14
CA ALA A 323 -3.67 -0.19 19.71
C ALA A 323 -2.55 0.25 20.68
N MET A 324 -1.94 1.42 20.44
CA MET A 324 -0.90 1.98 21.30
C MET A 324 -1.45 2.63 22.57
N ALA A 325 -2.64 3.22 22.53
CA ALA A 325 -3.20 4.07 23.59
C ALA A 325 -3.31 3.37 24.97
N THR A 326 -3.41 2.04 25.02
CA THR A 326 -3.59 1.29 26.29
C THR A 326 -2.32 0.63 26.84
N ARG A 327 -1.21 0.65 26.11
CA ARG A 327 0.06 0.08 26.61
C ARG A 327 0.61 0.81 27.82
N SER A 328 0.24 2.08 28.01
CA SER A 328 0.66 2.93 29.15
C SER A 328 0.09 2.52 30.51
N THR A 329 -0.93 1.64 30.59
CA THR A 329 -1.62 1.34 31.86
C THR A 329 -1.11 0.10 32.60
N ARG A 330 -0.15 -0.66 32.06
CA ARG A 330 0.31 -1.94 32.63
C ARG A 330 1.63 -1.93 33.40
N ALA A 331 2.27 -0.79 33.60
CA ALA A 331 3.47 -0.67 34.43
C ALA A 331 3.17 0.14 35.70
N PRO A 332 2.84 -0.49 36.86
CA PRO A 332 2.49 0.25 38.08
C PRO A 332 3.65 1.05 38.69
N GLN A 333 4.88 0.68 38.40
CA GLN A 333 6.06 1.23 39.08
C GLN A 333 6.79 2.38 38.34
N LEU A 334 6.46 2.69 37.10
CA LEU A 334 6.96 3.88 36.37
C LEU A 334 5.92 5.00 36.27
N ARG A 335 4.84 4.89 37.04
CA ARG A 335 3.59 5.64 36.85
C ARG A 335 3.63 7.06 37.43
N GLU A 336 4.53 7.38 38.30
CA GLU A 336 4.52 8.70 39.00
C GLU A 336 5.34 9.78 38.30
N MET A 337 6.43 9.46 37.61
CA MET A 337 7.26 10.46 36.91
C MET A 337 6.95 10.65 35.43
N GLY A 338 6.39 9.65 34.75
CA GLY A 338 6.08 9.69 33.29
C GLY A 338 4.70 10.19 32.91
N LYS A 339 3.73 10.20 33.84
CA LYS A 339 2.31 10.44 33.52
C LYS A 339 1.98 11.83 32.99
N ARG A 340 2.70 12.87 33.38
CA ARG A 340 2.42 14.24 32.94
C ARG A 340 3.07 14.59 31.59
N ALA A 341 4.20 13.97 31.24
CA ALA A 341 4.93 14.25 30.02
C ALA A 341 4.49 13.40 28.81
N ALA A 342 4.20 12.10 29.02
CA ALA A 342 3.88 11.18 27.91
C ALA A 342 2.44 11.32 27.40
N ILE A 343 1.48 11.62 28.26
CA ILE A 343 0.07 11.84 27.85
C ILE A 343 -0.08 13.16 27.08
N SER A 344 0.68 14.19 27.47
CA SER A 344 0.71 15.47 26.77
C SER A 344 1.37 15.36 25.37
N ALA A 345 2.51 14.67 25.26
CA ALA A 345 3.25 14.60 24.01
C ALA A 345 2.65 13.63 22.97
N ALA A 346 2.20 12.45 23.41
CA ALA A 346 1.62 11.47 22.49
C ALA A 346 0.18 11.84 22.06
N GLY A 347 -0.61 12.39 22.98
CA GLY A 347 -1.97 12.87 22.68
C GLY A 347 -1.97 14.11 21.80
N THR A 348 -1.06 15.06 22.04
CA THR A 348 -0.90 16.24 21.17
C THR A 348 -0.31 15.89 19.81
N ALA A 349 0.68 15.03 19.73
CA ALA A 349 1.24 14.60 18.43
C ALA A 349 0.22 13.80 17.60
N ALA A 350 -0.51 12.88 18.22
CA ALA A 350 -1.57 12.12 17.55
C ALA A 350 -2.75 13.01 17.14
N ALA A 351 -3.19 13.91 18.03
CA ALA A 351 -4.26 14.87 17.72
C ALA A 351 -3.81 15.90 16.67
N CYS A 352 -2.55 16.36 16.70
CA CYS A 352 -2.00 17.23 15.67
C CYS A 352 -1.84 16.52 14.33
N CYS A 353 -1.43 15.24 14.28
CA CYS A 353 -1.39 14.48 13.03
C CYS A 353 -2.78 14.20 12.46
N VAL A 354 -3.75 13.81 13.30
CA VAL A 354 -5.15 13.59 12.86
C VAL A 354 -5.82 14.90 12.49
N LEU A 355 -5.61 15.98 13.25
CA LEU A 355 -6.10 17.32 12.91
C LEU A 355 -5.41 17.90 11.69
N ALA A 356 -4.12 17.68 11.50
CA ALA A 356 -3.40 18.07 10.29
C ALA A 356 -3.87 17.27 9.06
N MET A 357 -4.20 15.98 9.21
CA MET A 357 -4.78 15.16 8.14
C MET A 357 -6.25 15.49 7.86
N LEU A 358 -7.02 15.84 8.89
CA LEU A 358 -8.43 16.26 8.75
C LEU A 358 -8.58 17.74 8.38
N ALA A 359 -7.59 18.57 8.72
CA ALA A 359 -7.52 19.99 8.36
C ALA A 359 -6.74 20.26 7.08
N ALA A 360 -6.12 19.23 6.47
CA ALA A 360 -5.62 19.35 5.11
C ALA A 360 -6.85 19.43 4.19
N PRO A 361 -7.19 20.63 3.69
CA PRO A 361 -8.28 20.72 2.74
C PRO A 361 -7.89 19.91 1.52
N ALA A 362 -8.82 19.17 0.95
CA ALA A 362 -8.67 18.46 -0.33
C ALA A 362 -8.25 19.39 -1.50
N SER A 363 -8.02 20.65 -1.22
CA SER A 363 -7.59 21.73 -2.12
C SER A 363 -6.09 22.04 -2.10
N SER A 364 -5.24 21.31 -1.38
CA SER A 364 -3.83 21.67 -1.23
C SER A 364 -2.91 21.25 -2.40
N TYR A 365 -3.48 20.90 -3.56
CA TYR A 365 -2.72 20.82 -4.81
C TYR A 365 -3.04 21.97 -5.80
N ALA A 366 -3.89 22.91 -5.44
CA ALA A 366 -3.82 24.23 -6.03
C ALA A 366 -2.88 25.04 -5.14
N ALA A 367 -1.63 25.24 -5.55
CA ALA A 367 -0.77 26.24 -4.93
C ALA A 367 -1.48 27.59 -5.06
N GLU A 368 -2.24 27.98 -4.04
CA GLU A 368 -2.73 29.34 -3.96
C GLU A 368 -1.55 30.29 -3.83
N PRO A 369 -1.46 31.34 -4.64
CA PRO A 369 -0.67 32.47 -4.25
C PRO A 369 -1.31 33.03 -2.97
N LEU A 370 -0.49 33.37 -1.98
CA LEU A 370 -0.84 34.07 -0.76
C LEU A 370 -1.61 35.38 -1.07
N MET A 371 -2.90 35.29 -1.31
CA MET A 371 -3.85 36.39 -1.32
C MET A 371 -5.27 35.83 -1.11
N GLY A 372 -5.86 36.24 -0.04
CA GLY A 372 -7.26 36.31 0.40
C GLY A 372 -8.26 35.28 -0.14
N SER A 373 -8.99 34.68 0.76
CA SER A 373 -10.16 33.83 0.50
C SER A 373 -11.13 34.47 -0.51
N VAL A 374 -11.08 34.03 -1.76
CA VAL A 374 -12.02 34.42 -2.80
C VAL A 374 -13.23 33.49 -2.72
N THR A 375 -14.41 34.05 -2.43
CA THR A 375 -15.68 33.32 -2.37
C THR A 375 -16.09 32.75 -3.74
N ALA A 376 -16.92 31.71 -3.75
CA ALA A 376 -17.40 31.06 -4.99
C ALA A 376 -17.97 32.06 -6.02
N THR A 377 -18.52 33.19 -5.57
CA THR A 377 -19.04 34.28 -6.40
C THR A 377 -17.92 35.05 -7.12
N GLU A 378 -16.72 35.14 -6.52
CA GLU A 378 -15.57 35.81 -7.15
C GLU A 378 -14.86 34.86 -8.16
N LYS A 379 -14.87 33.55 -7.92
CA LYS A 379 -14.40 32.57 -8.91
C LYS A 379 -15.23 32.61 -10.18
N SER A 380 -16.54 32.78 -10.07
CA SER A 380 -17.43 32.97 -11.22
C SER A 380 -17.20 34.30 -11.94
N LYS A 381 -16.92 35.40 -11.20
CA LYS A 381 -16.55 36.70 -11.79
C LYS A 381 -15.18 36.71 -12.41
N ALA A 382 -14.20 35.98 -11.84
CA ALA A 382 -12.87 35.83 -12.43
C ALA A 382 -12.92 35.02 -13.72
N ALA A 383 -13.75 33.99 -13.80
CA ALA A 383 -13.98 33.22 -15.03
C ALA A 383 -14.66 34.08 -16.11
N ALA A 384 -15.64 34.93 -15.74
CA ALA A 384 -16.30 35.87 -16.64
C ALA A 384 -15.34 36.99 -17.12
N ALA A 385 -14.52 37.54 -16.21
CA ALA A 385 -13.53 38.57 -16.56
C ALA A 385 -12.38 38.00 -17.43
N PHE A 386 -12.11 36.71 -17.32
CA PHE A 386 -11.14 35.99 -18.17
C PHE A 386 -11.68 35.83 -19.60
N LEU A 387 -12.97 35.53 -19.76
CA LEU A 387 -13.62 35.47 -21.07
C LEU A 387 -13.68 36.83 -21.75
N ASP A 388 -13.75 37.92 -20.95
CA ASP A 388 -13.74 39.31 -21.44
C ASP A 388 -12.33 39.83 -21.81
N SER A 389 -11.26 39.22 -21.29
CA SER A 389 -9.86 39.62 -21.54
C SER A 389 -9.16 38.82 -22.65
N ALA A 390 -9.82 37.83 -23.24
CA ALA A 390 -9.29 37.14 -24.42
C ALA A 390 -9.15 38.13 -25.58
N PRO A 391 -8.03 38.14 -26.33
CA PRO A 391 -7.87 39.03 -27.49
C PRO A 391 -9.04 38.81 -28.43
N SER A 392 -9.72 39.91 -28.81
CA SER A 392 -10.87 39.93 -29.66
C SER A 392 -10.63 39.22 -30.99
N LEU A 393 -10.95 37.96 -31.07
CA LEU A 393 -11.39 37.32 -32.28
C LEU A 393 -12.74 37.96 -32.62
N GLY A 394 -12.84 38.61 -33.77
CA GLY A 394 -13.89 39.51 -34.20
C GLY A 394 -15.28 39.16 -33.69
N THR A 395 -16.01 40.23 -33.38
CA THR A 395 -17.41 40.26 -32.92
C THR A 395 -18.24 39.10 -33.46
N VAL A 396 -18.40 38.07 -32.61
CA VAL A 396 -19.45 37.08 -32.80
C VAL A 396 -20.64 37.53 -31.94
N GLU A 397 -21.50 38.29 -32.56
CA GLU A 397 -22.86 38.48 -32.04
C GLU A 397 -23.50 37.08 -31.93
N ASN A 398 -24.02 36.77 -30.74
CA ASN A 398 -24.69 35.53 -30.34
C ASN A 398 -23.77 34.29 -30.08
N SER A 399 -22.92 34.38 -29.08
CA SER A 399 -22.16 33.22 -28.60
C SER A 399 -23.04 32.12 -27.98
N ALA A 400 -24.20 32.43 -27.42
CA ALA A 400 -25.10 31.45 -26.83
C ALA A 400 -25.79 30.55 -27.90
N ASP A 401 -26.15 31.12 -29.06
CA ASP A 401 -26.77 30.37 -30.15
C ASP A 401 -25.72 29.61 -31.03
N ALA A 402 -24.51 30.13 -31.09
CA ALA A 402 -23.38 29.41 -31.75
C ALA A 402 -22.98 28.14 -31.01
N PHE A 403 -23.05 28.13 -29.66
CA PHE A 403 -22.79 26.92 -28.87
C PHE A 403 -23.97 25.93 -28.86
N ALA A 404 -25.20 26.39 -29.01
CA ALA A 404 -26.38 25.52 -29.05
C ALA A 404 -26.48 24.71 -30.36
N ASN A 405 -25.89 25.17 -31.45
CA ASN A 405 -25.89 24.48 -32.75
C ASN A 405 -24.60 23.72 -33.10
N LEU A 406 -23.54 23.87 -32.33
CA LEU A 406 -22.40 22.97 -32.41
C LEU A 406 -22.84 21.61 -31.86
N LYS A 407 -23.25 20.68 -32.75
CA LYS A 407 -23.08 19.25 -32.45
C LYS A 407 -21.65 19.15 -31.96
N THR A 408 -21.48 18.93 -30.64
CA THR A 408 -20.19 18.82 -29.98
C THR A 408 -19.38 17.78 -30.74
N ALA A 409 -18.45 18.23 -31.58
CA ALA A 409 -17.65 17.34 -32.38
C ALA A 409 -16.74 16.55 -31.43
N GLU A 410 -16.87 15.26 -31.42
CA GLU A 410 -15.99 14.39 -30.66
C GLU A 410 -14.54 14.60 -31.17
N ALA A 411 -13.61 14.84 -30.26
CA ALA A 411 -12.22 15.04 -30.59
C ALA A 411 -11.61 13.76 -31.15
N LYS A 412 -10.72 13.89 -32.13
CA LYS A 412 -10.01 12.72 -32.70
C LYS A 412 -9.09 12.14 -31.63
N PRO A 413 -9.07 10.80 -31.48
CA PRO A 413 -8.11 10.13 -30.62
C PRO A 413 -6.68 10.58 -30.96
N SER A 414 -5.85 10.81 -29.96
CA SER A 414 -4.42 11.08 -30.21
C SER A 414 -3.72 9.85 -30.79
N GLU A 415 -2.64 10.05 -31.50
CA GLU A 415 -1.83 8.95 -32.09
C GLU A 415 -1.46 7.87 -31.04
N PHE A 416 -1.40 8.24 -29.78
CA PHE A 416 -1.02 7.36 -28.66
C PHE A 416 -2.16 7.08 -27.67
N ASP A 417 -3.40 7.28 -28.09
CA ASP A 417 -4.56 6.89 -27.27
C ASP A 417 -4.55 5.35 -27.05
N PRO A 418 -4.57 4.86 -25.81
CA PRO A 418 -4.62 3.43 -25.49
C PRO A 418 -5.78 2.68 -26.17
N ALA A 419 -6.91 3.34 -26.37
CA ALA A 419 -8.07 2.73 -27.00
C ALA A 419 -7.96 2.67 -28.52
N ALA A 420 -7.31 3.66 -29.14
CA ALA A 420 -7.07 3.68 -30.58
C ALA A 420 -5.96 2.71 -31.00
N ASN A 421 -4.89 2.63 -30.18
CA ASN A 421 -3.72 1.81 -30.46
C ASN A 421 -3.30 0.96 -29.23
N PRO A 422 -4.11 -0.01 -28.79
CA PRO A 422 -3.86 -0.78 -27.57
C PRO A 422 -2.55 -1.56 -27.64
N ARG A 423 -2.17 -2.04 -28.81
CA ARG A 423 -0.92 -2.79 -29.01
C ARG A 423 0.31 -1.90 -28.79
N VAL A 424 0.33 -0.71 -29.39
CA VAL A 424 1.42 0.28 -29.19
C VAL A 424 1.50 0.69 -27.72
N HIS A 425 0.37 0.93 -27.09
CA HIS A 425 0.30 1.27 -25.67
C HIS A 425 0.86 0.16 -24.77
N ASN A 426 0.49 -1.10 -25.03
CA ASN A 426 0.96 -2.25 -24.25
C ASN A 426 2.49 -2.45 -24.38
N ILE A 427 3.06 -2.24 -25.55
CA ILE A 427 4.52 -2.29 -25.75
C ILE A 427 5.17 -1.10 -25.04
N ALA A 428 4.63 0.10 -25.24
CA ALA A 428 5.16 1.34 -24.66
C ALA A 428 5.12 1.33 -23.11
N SER A 429 4.16 0.66 -22.50
CA SER A 429 4.05 0.50 -21.04
C SER A 429 5.14 -0.41 -20.45
N GLN A 430 5.79 -1.25 -21.26
CA GLN A 430 6.92 -2.10 -20.85
C GLN A 430 8.27 -1.36 -20.96
N LEU A 431 8.30 -0.22 -21.65
CA LEU A 431 9.51 0.55 -21.94
C LEU A 431 9.59 1.80 -21.05
N ARG A 432 10.77 2.09 -20.56
CA ARG A 432 11.04 3.23 -19.69
C ARG A 432 11.36 4.48 -20.49
N CYS A 433 10.86 5.61 -20.05
CA CYS A 433 11.36 6.92 -20.50
C CYS A 433 12.79 7.13 -19.99
N LEU A 434 13.74 7.39 -20.90
CA LEU A 434 15.17 7.46 -20.56
C LEU A 434 15.57 8.76 -19.85
N VAL A 435 14.76 9.81 -19.95
CA VAL A 435 15.01 11.16 -19.37
C VAL A 435 14.06 11.50 -18.22
N CYS A 436 13.07 10.65 -17.95
CA CYS A 436 12.06 10.90 -16.92
C CYS A 436 12.37 10.14 -15.63
N ALA A 437 11.86 10.64 -14.52
CA ALA A 437 11.98 9.98 -13.24
C ALA A 437 10.96 8.84 -13.12
N ASN A 438 11.38 7.64 -13.53
CA ASN A 438 10.63 6.38 -13.30
C ASN A 438 9.24 6.31 -13.97
N GLU A 439 9.07 6.88 -15.15
CA GLU A 439 7.87 6.79 -15.98
C GLU A 439 8.09 5.85 -17.15
N THR A 440 6.99 5.21 -17.62
CA THR A 440 7.02 4.49 -18.90
C THR A 440 6.98 5.46 -20.07
N ILE A 441 7.40 5.02 -21.27
CA ILE A 441 7.19 5.86 -22.45
C ILE A 441 5.71 6.01 -22.81
N ALA A 442 4.84 5.13 -22.33
CA ALA A 442 3.40 5.26 -22.48
C ALA A 442 2.85 6.44 -21.66
N GLU A 443 3.32 6.63 -20.43
CA GLU A 443 2.83 7.65 -19.49
C GLU A 443 3.49 9.00 -19.70
N SER A 444 4.78 9.00 -20.04
CA SER A 444 5.58 10.22 -20.11
C SER A 444 5.19 11.12 -21.27
N ASN A 445 5.15 12.43 -20.99
CA ASN A 445 4.93 13.49 -21.99
C ASN A 445 6.22 14.22 -22.39
N ALA A 446 7.40 13.68 -22.02
CA ALA A 446 8.67 14.20 -22.47
C ALA A 446 8.84 13.96 -23.99
N GLN A 447 9.48 14.89 -24.70
CA GLN A 447 9.67 14.79 -26.15
C GLN A 447 10.29 13.46 -26.55
N LEU A 448 11.33 13.01 -25.84
CA LEU A 448 11.95 11.71 -26.11
C LEU A 448 10.98 10.53 -25.95
N ALA A 449 10.06 10.57 -24.99
CA ALA A 449 9.05 9.53 -24.84
C ALA A 449 8.06 9.52 -26.01
N VAL A 450 7.71 10.70 -26.52
CA VAL A 450 6.88 10.83 -27.73
C VAL A 450 7.58 10.22 -28.94
N ASP A 451 8.87 10.51 -29.12
CA ASP A 451 9.67 10.00 -30.23
C ASP A 451 9.85 8.49 -30.13
N LEU A 452 10.11 7.95 -28.93
CA LEU A 452 10.20 6.51 -28.70
C LEU A 452 8.86 5.79 -28.94
N ARG A 453 7.72 6.38 -28.56
CA ARG A 453 6.39 5.82 -28.90
C ARG A 453 6.15 5.78 -30.40
N ARG A 454 6.59 6.83 -31.13
CA ARG A 454 6.49 6.86 -32.59
C ARG A 454 7.33 5.76 -33.23
N GLU A 455 8.56 5.56 -32.76
CA GLU A 455 9.41 4.44 -33.19
C GLU A 455 8.73 3.09 -32.95
N VAL A 456 8.13 2.87 -31.75
CA VAL A 456 7.35 1.65 -31.46
C VAL A 456 6.18 1.50 -32.45
N ALA A 457 5.45 2.58 -32.72
CA ALA A 457 4.32 2.54 -33.65
C ALA A 457 4.76 2.20 -35.07
N GLU A 458 5.90 2.71 -35.54
CA GLU A 458 6.48 2.39 -36.85
C GLU A 458 6.88 0.91 -36.95
N GLN A 459 7.52 0.36 -35.90
CA GLN A 459 7.88 -1.06 -35.88
C GLN A 459 6.64 -1.98 -35.87
N VAL A 460 5.57 -1.58 -35.15
CA VAL A 460 4.29 -2.29 -35.15
C VAL A 460 3.63 -2.22 -36.54
N LYS A 461 3.63 -1.05 -37.20
CA LYS A 461 3.13 -0.88 -38.59
C LYS A 461 3.94 -1.70 -39.60
N ALA A 462 5.23 -1.91 -39.36
CA ALA A 462 6.09 -2.78 -40.17
C ALA A 462 5.81 -4.28 -40.00
N GLY A 463 4.81 -4.65 -39.17
CA GLY A 463 4.35 -6.02 -38.97
C GLY A 463 5.19 -6.86 -38.00
N ARG A 464 6.13 -6.25 -37.26
CA ARG A 464 6.95 -6.95 -36.25
C ARG A 464 6.09 -7.43 -35.08
N THR A 465 6.50 -8.55 -34.47
CA THR A 465 5.89 -9.05 -33.23
C THR A 465 6.25 -8.15 -32.05
N ASP A 466 5.52 -8.24 -30.92
CA ASP A 466 5.76 -7.43 -29.73
C ASP A 466 7.17 -7.66 -29.17
N ASP A 467 7.62 -8.93 -29.15
CA ASP A 467 8.94 -9.31 -28.69
C ASP A 467 10.06 -8.77 -29.62
N GLU A 468 9.84 -8.76 -30.92
CA GLU A 468 10.80 -8.18 -31.89
C GLU A 468 10.90 -6.65 -31.74
N VAL A 469 9.78 -5.97 -31.47
CA VAL A 469 9.79 -4.52 -31.21
C VAL A 469 10.54 -4.22 -29.91
N VAL A 470 10.30 -4.97 -28.85
CA VAL A 470 11.01 -4.83 -27.57
C VAL A 470 12.51 -5.14 -27.76
N ALA A 471 12.85 -6.21 -28.48
CA ALA A 471 14.25 -6.56 -28.77
C ALA A 471 14.97 -5.46 -29.56
N PHE A 472 14.32 -4.87 -30.56
CA PHE A 472 14.84 -3.72 -31.32
C PHE A 472 15.14 -2.51 -30.41
N MET A 473 14.23 -2.20 -29.47
CA MET A 473 14.45 -1.12 -28.51
C MET A 473 15.60 -1.42 -27.55
N VAL A 474 15.74 -2.68 -27.12
CA VAL A 474 16.85 -3.13 -26.26
C VAL A 474 18.19 -3.11 -27.01
N GLU A 475 18.24 -3.49 -28.27
CA GLU A 475 19.45 -3.42 -29.07
C GLU A 475 19.96 -1.97 -29.19
N ARG A 476 19.04 -1.01 -29.36
CA ARG A 476 19.39 0.40 -29.58
C ARG A 476 19.72 1.15 -28.28
N TYR A 477 18.99 0.86 -27.18
CA TYR A 477 19.06 1.63 -25.93
C TYR A 477 19.57 0.80 -24.73
N GLY A 478 19.86 -0.47 -24.92
CA GLY A 478 20.29 -1.38 -23.87
C GLY A 478 19.17 -1.86 -22.94
N ASP A 479 19.49 -2.76 -22.01
CA ASP A 479 18.54 -3.30 -21.04
C ASP A 479 17.89 -2.23 -20.13
N TYR A 480 18.50 -1.05 -20.06
CA TYR A 480 18.00 0.08 -19.25
C TYR A 480 16.66 0.64 -19.75
N VAL A 481 16.30 0.40 -21.02
CA VAL A 481 15.02 0.80 -21.59
C VAL A 481 13.86 -0.08 -21.09
N LEU A 482 14.15 -1.26 -20.55
CA LEU A 482 13.12 -2.15 -20.05
C LEU A 482 12.68 -1.74 -18.63
N PHE A 483 11.37 -1.58 -18.44
CA PHE A 483 10.80 -1.30 -17.12
C PHE A 483 10.79 -2.53 -16.20
N LYS A 484 10.77 -3.73 -16.79
CA LYS A 484 10.92 -5.01 -16.12
C LYS A 484 12.29 -5.61 -16.48
N PRO A 485 13.20 -5.82 -15.51
CA PRO A 485 14.51 -6.35 -15.81
C PRO A 485 14.42 -7.75 -16.45
N PRO A 486 15.12 -8.01 -17.56
CA PRO A 486 15.12 -9.32 -18.20
C PRO A 486 15.83 -10.36 -17.31
N PHE A 487 15.46 -11.63 -17.44
CA PHE A 487 16.16 -12.70 -16.72
C PHE A 487 17.50 -13.03 -17.40
N LYS A 488 18.59 -12.44 -16.89
CA LYS A 488 19.97 -12.63 -17.37
C LYS A 488 20.91 -12.90 -16.19
N ALA A 489 22.15 -13.30 -16.48
CA ALA A 489 23.16 -13.53 -15.44
C ALA A 489 23.35 -12.34 -14.48
N LYS A 490 23.17 -11.12 -14.96
CA LYS A 490 23.25 -9.88 -14.16
C LYS A 490 22.04 -9.63 -13.27
N THR A 491 20.88 -10.24 -13.54
CA THR A 491 19.60 -9.94 -12.86
C THR A 491 19.00 -11.15 -12.16
N TRP A 492 19.67 -12.32 -12.21
CA TRP A 492 19.16 -13.54 -11.58
C TRP A 492 18.89 -13.37 -10.07
N LEU A 493 19.70 -12.56 -9.39
CA LEU A 493 19.53 -12.27 -7.96
C LEU A 493 18.22 -11.53 -7.66
N LEU A 494 17.77 -10.66 -8.56
CA LEU A 494 16.48 -9.97 -8.43
C LEU A 494 15.31 -10.95 -8.45
N TRP A 495 15.38 -11.98 -9.30
CA TRP A 495 14.28 -12.92 -9.50
C TRP A 495 14.32 -14.09 -8.52
N LEU A 496 15.51 -14.70 -8.31
CA LEU A 496 15.66 -15.85 -7.44
C LEU A 496 15.92 -15.49 -5.98
N GLY A 497 16.52 -14.32 -5.72
CA GLY A 497 16.81 -13.85 -4.36
C GLY A 497 15.58 -13.78 -3.46
N PRO A 498 14.48 -13.14 -3.85
CA PRO A 498 13.25 -13.11 -3.09
C PRO A 498 12.66 -14.50 -2.80
N ILE A 499 12.65 -15.37 -3.80
CA ILE A 499 12.15 -16.77 -3.67
C ILE A 499 13.01 -17.54 -2.67
N ALA A 500 14.34 -17.47 -2.83
CA ALA A 500 15.28 -18.10 -1.92
C ALA A 500 15.12 -17.55 -0.49
N PHE A 501 14.93 -16.24 -0.35
CA PHE A 501 14.73 -15.60 0.95
C PHE A 501 13.46 -16.08 1.64
N VAL A 502 12.31 -16.11 0.93
CA VAL A 502 11.04 -16.62 1.46
C VAL A 502 11.18 -18.10 1.84
N PHE A 503 11.84 -18.89 1.01
CA PHE A 503 12.07 -20.31 1.27
C PHE A 503 12.95 -20.54 2.52
N LEU A 504 14.09 -19.84 2.63
CA LEU A 504 14.98 -19.93 3.79
C LEU A 504 14.28 -19.48 5.07
N ALA A 505 13.50 -18.44 4.96
CA ALA A 505 12.71 -17.89 6.05
C ALA A 505 11.63 -18.90 6.51
N PHE A 506 10.90 -19.50 5.57
CA PHE A 506 9.92 -20.57 5.88
C PHE A 506 10.59 -21.80 6.49
N TRP A 507 11.71 -22.24 5.92
CA TRP A 507 12.50 -23.35 6.46
C TRP A 507 12.99 -23.07 7.88
N GLY A 508 13.53 -21.87 8.13
CA GLY A 508 13.92 -21.41 9.46
C GLY A 508 12.75 -21.42 10.45
N MET A 509 11.58 -20.94 10.04
CA MET A 509 10.35 -20.99 10.83
C MET A 509 9.98 -22.43 11.20
N VAL A 510 9.91 -23.32 10.23
CA VAL A 510 9.59 -24.75 10.45
C VAL A 510 10.58 -25.38 11.42
N ARG A 511 11.87 -25.10 11.23
CA ARG A 511 12.94 -25.59 12.11
C ARG A 511 12.78 -25.08 13.54
N ILE A 512 12.53 -23.78 13.73
CA ILE A 512 12.29 -23.18 15.05
C ILE A 512 11.06 -23.81 15.71
N VAL A 513 9.95 -23.95 14.99
CA VAL A 513 8.72 -24.57 15.52
C VAL A 513 8.98 -26.03 15.92
N ARG A 514 9.75 -26.80 15.14
CA ARG A 514 10.11 -28.18 15.49
C ARG A 514 10.94 -28.25 16.77
N ILE A 515 12.00 -27.44 16.87
CA ILE A 515 12.84 -27.36 18.09
C ILE A 515 12.00 -27.01 19.30
N ARG A 516 11.14 -25.98 19.20
CA ARG A 516 10.28 -25.55 20.30
C ARG A 516 9.26 -26.63 20.71
N ARG A 517 8.77 -27.45 19.77
CA ARG A 517 7.89 -28.59 20.07
C ARG A 517 8.62 -29.68 20.84
N GLU A 518 9.84 -30.01 20.46
CA GLU A 518 10.67 -31.00 21.13
C GLU A 518 11.02 -30.56 22.55
N ASP A 519 11.43 -29.30 22.71
CA ASP A 519 11.68 -28.70 24.03
C ASP A 519 10.42 -28.75 24.92
N ALA A 520 9.25 -28.45 24.35
CA ALA A 520 7.98 -28.49 25.09
C ALA A 520 7.63 -29.92 25.53
N LYS A 521 7.88 -30.91 24.66
CA LYS A 521 7.68 -32.34 24.97
C LYS A 521 8.65 -32.80 26.06
N ALA A 522 9.93 -32.43 25.93
CA ALA A 522 10.95 -32.77 26.93
C ALA A 522 10.62 -32.17 28.30
N ARG A 523 10.20 -30.92 28.40
CA ARG A 523 9.77 -30.27 29.65
C ARG A 523 8.55 -30.92 30.25
N ARG A 524 7.55 -31.35 29.45
CA ARG A 524 6.38 -32.07 29.94
C ARG A 524 6.76 -33.43 30.52
N LEU A 525 7.65 -34.14 29.87
CA LEU A 525 8.16 -35.45 30.38
C LEU A 525 8.96 -35.24 31.67
N ALA A 526 9.81 -34.23 31.75
CA ALA A 526 10.56 -33.90 32.97
C ALA A 526 9.60 -33.55 34.15
N ALA A 527 8.62 -32.65 33.90
CA ALA A 527 7.64 -32.27 34.90
C ALA A 527 6.75 -33.47 35.36
N SER A 528 6.41 -34.37 34.42
CA SER A 528 5.69 -35.60 34.75
C SER A 528 6.55 -36.57 35.57
N ALA A 529 7.83 -36.70 35.26
CA ALA A 529 8.78 -37.52 36.03
C ALA A 529 9.00 -36.95 37.43
N GLU A 530 9.13 -35.61 37.55
CA GLU A 530 9.27 -34.91 38.83
C GLU A 530 8.02 -35.06 39.70
N SER A 531 6.81 -34.88 39.11
CA SER A 531 5.55 -35.11 39.84
C SER A 531 5.39 -36.54 40.28
N LEU A 532 5.81 -37.53 39.48
CA LEU A 532 5.82 -38.93 39.85
C LEU A 532 6.84 -39.23 40.97
N ALA A 533 8.01 -38.63 40.91
CA ALA A 533 9.03 -38.72 41.96
C ALA A 533 8.53 -38.13 43.29
N CYS A 534 7.90 -36.93 43.25
CA CYS A 534 7.26 -36.32 44.42
C CYS A 534 6.14 -37.19 44.98
N ALA A 535 5.28 -37.78 44.14
CA ALA A 535 4.22 -38.68 44.58
C ALA A 535 4.79 -39.96 45.24
N LYS A 536 5.87 -40.54 44.68
CA LYS A 536 6.56 -41.69 45.30
C LYS A 536 7.22 -41.32 46.63
N ALA A 537 7.86 -40.16 46.73
CA ALA A 537 8.45 -39.66 47.97
C ALA A 537 7.37 -39.39 49.05
N PHE A 538 6.20 -38.88 48.66
CA PHE A 538 5.05 -38.71 49.56
C PHE A 538 4.55 -40.06 50.07
N LEU A 539 4.41 -41.07 49.19
CA LEU A 539 4.00 -42.42 49.59
C LEU A 539 5.02 -43.11 50.50
N ARG A 540 6.30 -42.73 50.43
CA ARG A 540 7.34 -43.21 51.34
C ARG A 540 7.42 -42.41 52.65
N GLY A 541 6.64 -41.35 52.79
CA GLY A 541 6.70 -40.46 53.93
C GLY A 541 7.93 -39.54 54.01
N GLU A 542 8.66 -39.37 52.90
CA GLU A 542 9.85 -38.55 52.80
C GLU A 542 9.54 -37.06 52.61
N VAL A 543 8.32 -36.76 52.06
CA VAL A 543 7.80 -35.39 51.85
C VAL A 543 6.40 -35.29 52.41
N GLU A 544 6.01 -34.10 52.87
CA GLU A 544 4.70 -33.77 53.39
C GLU A 544 4.06 -32.68 52.56
N TYR A 545 2.73 -32.69 52.41
CA TYR A 545 2.00 -31.65 51.69
C TYR A 545 1.69 -30.50 52.65
N VAL A 546 2.30 -29.34 52.46
CA VAL A 546 2.13 -28.14 53.28
C VAL A 546 1.85 -26.95 52.39
N ASP A 547 0.83 -26.15 52.70
CA ASP A 547 0.48 -24.87 52.05
C ASP A 547 0.43 -24.89 50.52
N GLY A 548 -0.13 -25.93 49.90
CA GLY A 548 -0.29 -26.02 48.45
C GLY A 548 0.93 -26.57 47.71
N GLY A 549 1.95 -27.08 48.40
CA GLY A 549 3.17 -27.68 47.82
C GLY A 549 3.71 -28.88 48.62
N PHE A 550 4.64 -29.64 48.00
CA PHE A 550 5.35 -30.71 48.69
C PHE A 550 6.64 -30.17 49.32
N ALA A 551 6.77 -30.35 50.64
CA ALA A 551 7.98 -29.99 51.39
C ALA A 551 8.66 -31.24 51.94
N ALA A 552 9.99 -31.25 52.01
CA ALA A 552 10.75 -32.32 52.64
C ALA A 552 10.36 -32.41 54.14
N ARG A 553 9.99 -33.60 54.58
CA ARG A 553 9.69 -33.82 55.99
C ARG A 553 10.94 -33.61 56.80
N GLN A 554 10.96 -32.58 57.66
CA GLN A 554 12.06 -32.38 58.58
C GLN A 554 12.10 -33.58 59.52
N SER A 555 13.02 -34.50 59.27
CA SER A 555 13.32 -35.58 60.20
C SER A 555 13.85 -34.94 61.47
N SER A 556 13.06 -35.01 62.53
CA SER A 556 13.52 -34.66 63.88
C SER A 556 14.51 -35.73 64.36
N LEU A 557 15.72 -35.67 63.88
CA LEU A 557 16.85 -36.33 64.53
C LEU A 557 17.38 -35.35 65.61
N LYS A 558 16.66 -35.32 66.75
CA LYS A 558 17.27 -35.06 68.00
C LYS A 558 18.13 -36.26 68.35
N HIS A 559 19.41 -36.18 68.05
CA HIS A 559 20.45 -36.89 68.79
C HIS A 559 21.46 -35.83 69.15
N GLY A 560 21.52 -35.61 70.45
CA GLY A 560 22.52 -34.78 71.10
C GLY A 560 23.90 -35.38 70.91
N VAL A 561 24.79 -34.55 70.43
CA VAL A 561 26.18 -34.66 70.71
C VAL A 561 26.63 -33.29 71.23
N GLN A 562 26.72 -33.20 72.54
CA GLN A 562 27.59 -32.23 73.21
C GLN A 562 29.01 -32.49 72.69
N THR A 563 29.65 -31.54 72.14
CA THR A 563 31.11 -31.38 72.16
C THR A 563 31.44 -30.03 72.68
N ARG A 564 32.18 -30.14 73.84
CA ARG A 564 32.82 -29.10 74.60
C ARG A 564 33.69 -28.22 73.71
N GLY A 565 33.81 -27.01 74.19
CA GLY A 565 34.66 -25.98 73.71
C GLY A 565 36.14 -26.28 73.59
N ALA A 566 36.77 -25.44 72.87
CA ALA A 566 38.09 -24.93 73.15
C ALA A 566 38.27 -23.61 72.40
N SER A 567 38.60 -22.64 73.20
CA SER A 567 39.25 -21.39 72.89
C SER A 567 40.38 -21.47 71.90
N GLU A 568 40.43 -20.60 70.90
CA GLU A 568 41.40 -19.54 70.69
C GLU A 568 41.03 -18.68 69.51
#